data_de97ac28a7f765350e3c44e00cc96913
#
_entry.id   de97ac28a7f765350e3c44e00cc96913
#
_cell.length_a   1.000
_cell.length_b   1.000
_cell.length_c   1.000
_cell.angle_alpha   90.00
_cell.angle_beta   90.00
_cell.angle_gamma   90.00
#
_symmetry.space_group_name_H-M   'P 1'
#
loop_
_entity.id
_entity.type
_entity.pdbx_description
1 polymer ?
#
loop_
_entity_poly.entity_id
_entity_poly.type
_entity_poly.pdbx_seq_one_letter_code
_entity_poly.pdbx_strand_id
1 'polypeptide(L)'
;MFLEFIQKYPFILAFILGIMPALIWMWFWLKEDTHPEPAKMITLSFIGGMLSVLIVLPLQKIIYTYVHNQETLSFTLWASIEEIFKFVFVYFIALRNKVTDEPVDDIVYLIISALGFVTFENTLFLIEPIKNGDIIGTIINGNMRFLGASLLHIMSSATIGICMGLAFYKSRSRKREYLTLGIILAIILHASFNLFIINRAPGNIFSIFGMVWVGIIALLLLFEKVKSIRNLQI
;
A
#
# COMPACT_ATOMS: atom_id res chain seq x y z
N MET A 1 34.80 9.09 5.71
CA MET A 1 33.87 10.23 5.88
C MET A 1 32.46 9.95 5.36
N PHE A 2 32.21 9.68 4.06
CA PHE A 2 30.86 9.41 3.54
C PHE A 2 30.25 8.11 4.09
N LEU A 3 30.97 6.98 4.03
CA LEU A 3 30.51 5.70 4.57
C LEU A 3 30.31 5.75 6.09
N GLU A 4 31.15 6.41 6.80
CA GLU A 4 31.02 6.61 8.26
C GLU A 4 29.79 7.45 8.60
N PHE A 5 29.49 8.48 7.81
CA PHE A 5 28.26 9.26 7.95
C PHE A 5 27.01 8.42 7.75
N ILE A 6 26.98 7.59 6.70
CA ILE A 6 25.86 6.68 6.40
C ILE A 6 25.64 5.67 7.53
N GLN A 7 26.71 5.05 8.03
CA GLN A 7 26.62 4.10 9.14
C GLN A 7 26.21 4.77 10.45
N LYS A 8 26.60 6.04 10.65
CA LYS A 8 26.21 6.83 11.82
C LYS A 8 24.74 7.26 11.78
N TYR A 9 24.19 7.51 10.58
CA TYR A 9 22.81 7.98 10.40
C TYR A 9 22.03 7.11 9.40
N PRO A 10 21.92 5.80 9.62
CA PRO A 10 21.33 4.86 8.66
C PRO A 10 19.85 5.17 8.33
N PHE A 11 19.12 5.75 9.29
CA PHE A 11 17.73 6.14 9.10
C PHE A 11 17.56 7.18 7.99
N ILE A 12 18.44 8.16 7.89
CA ILE A 12 18.32 9.23 6.87
C ILE A 12 18.44 8.63 5.47
N LEU A 13 19.45 7.79 5.23
CA LEU A 13 19.63 7.15 3.93
C LEU A 13 18.48 6.15 3.65
N ALA A 14 18.10 5.34 4.64
CA ALA A 14 16.99 4.40 4.52
C ALA A 14 15.68 5.13 4.16
N PHE A 15 15.42 6.29 4.79
CA PHE A 15 14.23 7.09 4.50
C PHE A 15 14.26 7.67 3.08
N ILE A 16 15.40 8.22 2.64
CA ILE A 16 15.54 8.72 1.27
C ILE A 16 15.31 7.59 0.25
N LEU A 17 15.90 6.41 0.46
CA LEU A 17 15.72 5.26 -0.41
C LEU A 17 14.31 4.67 -0.35
N GLY A 18 13.66 4.73 0.82
CA GLY A 18 12.30 4.24 1.03
C GLY A 18 11.22 5.12 0.41
N ILE A 19 11.42 6.47 0.43
CA ILE A 19 10.43 7.42 -0.11
C ILE A 19 10.50 7.54 -1.63
N MET A 20 11.67 7.39 -2.25
CA MET A 20 11.84 7.58 -3.70
C MET A 20 10.90 6.71 -4.54
N PRO A 21 10.76 5.40 -4.29
CA PRO A 21 9.78 4.57 -4.98
C PRO A 21 8.35 5.09 -4.84
N ALA A 22 7.97 5.47 -3.63
CA ALA A 22 6.62 5.95 -3.34
C ALA A 22 6.31 7.26 -4.09
N LEU A 23 7.27 8.18 -4.18
CA LEU A 23 7.09 9.43 -4.95
C LEU A 23 6.92 9.18 -6.45
N ILE A 24 7.65 8.21 -7.02
CA ILE A 24 7.52 7.84 -8.44
C ILE A 24 6.12 7.28 -8.70
N TRP A 25 5.65 6.32 -7.88
CA TRP A 25 4.32 5.75 -8.01
C TRP A 25 3.22 6.77 -7.71
N MET A 26 3.42 7.66 -6.71
CA MET A 26 2.48 8.74 -6.41
C MET A 26 2.32 9.68 -7.60
N TRP A 27 3.42 10.10 -8.23
CA TRP A 27 3.38 10.92 -9.43
C TRP A 27 2.60 10.24 -10.57
N PHE A 28 2.83 8.94 -10.79
CA PHE A 28 2.12 8.16 -11.79
C PHE A 28 0.59 8.17 -11.54
N TRP A 29 0.17 7.79 -10.33
CA TRP A 29 -1.26 7.67 -10.02
C TRP A 29 -1.98 9.02 -9.97
N LEU A 30 -1.33 10.08 -9.49
CA LEU A 30 -1.91 11.43 -9.52
C LEU A 30 -2.06 11.98 -10.94
N LYS A 31 -1.25 11.51 -11.89
CA LYS A 31 -1.36 11.89 -13.30
C LYS A 31 -2.53 11.19 -14.01
N GLU A 32 -2.94 10.02 -13.52
CA GLU A 32 -4.11 9.30 -14.04
C GLU A 32 -5.45 9.90 -13.58
N ASP A 33 -5.43 10.72 -12.55
CA ASP A 33 -6.58 11.48 -12.08
C ASP A 33 -6.83 12.70 -12.97
N THR A 34 -8.05 12.82 -13.50
CA THR A 34 -8.43 13.93 -14.40
C THR A 34 -8.87 15.19 -13.66
N HIS A 35 -9.25 15.07 -12.38
CA HIS A 35 -9.68 16.17 -11.51
C HIS A 35 -8.83 16.17 -10.23
N PRO A 36 -7.62 16.77 -10.30
CA PRO A 36 -6.61 16.61 -9.24
C PRO A 36 -7.11 16.99 -7.85
N GLU A 37 -6.86 16.10 -6.91
CA GLU A 37 -7.20 16.27 -5.51
C GLU A 37 -6.40 17.39 -4.81
N PRO A 38 -6.95 18.04 -3.77
CA PRO A 38 -6.24 19.07 -3.02
C PRO A 38 -4.92 18.56 -2.44
N ALA A 39 -3.81 19.23 -2.75
CA ALA A 39 -2.46 18.84 -2.33
C ALA A 39 -2.36 18.62 -0.80
N LYS A 40 -3.10 19.40 -0.01
CA LYS A 40 -3.19 19.23 1.44
C LYS A 40 -3.73 17.86 1.82
N MET A 41 -4.78 17.39 1.14
CA MET A 41 -5.42 16.11 1.46
C MET A 41 -4.55 14.94 1.01
N ILE A 42 -3.89 15.07 -0.16
CA ILE A 42 -2.86 14.13 -0.63
C ILE A 42 -1.74 14.00 0.41
N THR A 43 -1.16 15.12 0.84
CA THR A 43 -0.08 15.13 1.84
C THR A 43 -0.53 14.51 3.16
N LEU A 44 -1.72 14.87 3.66
CA LEU A 44 -2.24 14.31 4.91
C LEU A 44 -2.54 12.81 4.80
N SER A 45 -3.06 12.33 3.67
CA SER A 45 -3.31 10.91 3.42
C SER A 45 -2.00 10.11 3.37
N PHE A 46 -0.96 10.66 2.74
CA PHE A 46 0.37 10.07 2.72
C PHE A 46 0.97 9.98 4.13
N ILE A 47 0.95 11.08 4.90
CA ILE A 47 1.42 11.10 6.28
C ILE A 47 0.58 10.15 7.15
N GLY A 48 -0.74 10.10 6.97
CA GLY A 48 -1.62 9.17 7.66
C GLY A 48 -1.24 7.72 7.42
N GLY A 49 -0.91 7.37 6.17
CA GLY A 49 -0.37 6.06 5.81
C GLY A 49 0.95 5.75 6.53
N MET A 50 1.88 6.70 6.58
CA MET A 50 3.13 6.55 7.35
C MET A 50 2.87 6.32 8.84
N LEU A 51 1.98 7.11 9.43
CA LEU A 51 1.67 7.03 10.87
C LEU A 51 0.94 5.74 11.24
N SER A 52 0.19 5.14 10.32
CA SER A 52 -0.49 3.87 10.57
C SER A 52 0.49 2.74 10.89
N VAL A 53 1.73 2.78 10.36
CA VAL A 53 2.80 1.81 10.65
C VAL A 53 3.14 1.78 12.14
N LEU A 54 3.08 2.93 12.83
CA LEU A 54 3.40 3.03 14.26
C LEU A 54 2.42 2.23 15.14
N ILE A 55 1.19 2.03 14.66
CA ILE A 55 0.18 1.19 15.33
C ILE A 55 0.31 -0.25 14.88
N VAL A 56 0.55 -0.47 13.58
CA VAL A 56 0.64 -1.80 12.99
C VAL A 56 1.81 -2.60 13.57
N LEU A 57 2.99 -2.00 13.72
CA LEU A 57 4.18 -2.71 14.24
C LEU A 57 4.00 -3.34 15.63
N PRO A 58 3.49 -2.64 16.65
CA PRO A 58 3.20 -3.27 17.94
C PRO A 58 2.20 -4.42 17.83
N LEU A 59 1.17 -4.27 17.00
CA LEU A 59 0.17 -5.32 16.79
C LEU A 59 0.75 -6.53 16.08
N GLN A 60 1.61 -6.35 15.07
CA GLN A 60 2.35 -7.44 14.43
C GLN A 60 3.22 -8.20 15.42
N LYS A 61 3.90 -7.48 16.33
CA LYS A 61 4.70 -8.10 17.38
C LYS A 61 3.83 -8.94 18.34
N ILE A 62 2.65 -8.47 18.71
CA ILE A 62 1.68 -9.21 19.51
C ILE A 62 1.25 -10.47 18.77
N ILE A 63 0.83 -10.36 17.50
CA ILE A 63 0.44 -11.51 16.68
C ILE A 63 1.58 -12.54 16.61
N TYR A 64 2.80 -12.09 16.35
CA TYR A 64 3.96 -12.98 16.30
C TYR A 64 4.18 -13.74 17.61
N THR A 65 3.99 -13.09 18.75
CA THR A 65 4.15 -13.73 20.05
C THR A 65 3.20 -14.92 20.24
N TYR A 66 1.96 -14.84 19.75
CA TYR A 66 0.94 -15.85 19.98
C TYR A 66 0.76 -16.87 18.86
N VAL A 67 1.09 -16.50 17.60
CA VAL A 67 0.77 -17.34 16.43
C VAL A 67 1.95 -17.59 15.48
N HIS A 68 3.20 -17.33 15.91
CA HIS A 68 4.39 -17.48 15.06
C HIS A 68 4.57 -18.90 14.48
N ASN A 69 4.06 -19.94 15.16
CA ASN A 69 4.09 -21.31 14.68
C ASN A 69 3.06 -21.62 13.56
N GLN A 70 2.17 -20.67 13.25
CA GLN A 70 1.14 -20.78 12.23
C GLN A 70 1.37 -19.71 11.16
N GLU A 71 2.32 -19.95 10.28
CA GLU A 71 2.82 -18.98 9.31
C GLU A 71 1.70 -18.34 8.48
N THR A 72 0.81 -19.15 7.88
CA THR A 72 -0.32 -18.66 7.09
C THR A 72 -1.23 -17.73 7.89
N LEU A 73 -1.53 -18.10 9.15
CA LEU A 73 -2.37 -17.28 10.01
C LEU A 73 -1.66 -15.97 10.38
N SER A 74 -0.37 -16.03 10.70
CA SER A 74 0.43 -14.84 11.05
C SER A 74 0.43 -13.81 9.90
N PHE A 75 0.72 -14.25 8.66
CA PHE A 75 0.73 -13.35 7.50
C PHE A 75 -0.67 -12.83 7.15
N THR A 76 -1.71 -13.65 7.31
CA THR A 76 -3.09 -13.21 7.09
C THR A 76 -3.50 -12.14 8.12
N LEU A 77 -3.15 -12.32 9.39
CA LEU A 77 -3.42 -11.33 10.43
C LEU A 77 -2.61 -10.05 10.23
N TRP A 78 -1.32 -10.16 9.81
CA TRP A 78 -0.50 -8.98 9.51
C TRP A 78 -1.08 -8.18 8.34
N ALA A 79 -1.40 -8.84 7.22
CA ALA A 79 -2.07 -8.19 6.10
C ALA A 79 -3.39 -7.54 6.52
N SER A 80 -4.17 -8.19 7.39
CA SER A 80 -5.44 -7.66 7.88
C SER A 80 -5.28 -6.36 8.64
N ILE A 81 -4.36 -6.31 9.63
CA ILE A 81 -4.14 -5.08 10.40
C ILE A 81 -3.56 -3.96 9.54
N GLU A 82 -2.68 -4.27 8.59
CA GLU A 82 -2.11 -3.28 7.69
C GLU A 82 -3.18 -2.63 6.81
N GLU A 83 -3.99 -3.44 6.10
CA GLU A 83 -5.04 -2.89 5.22
C GLU A 83 -6.12 -2.15 6.01
N ILE A 84 -6.50 -2.65 7.18
CA ILE A 84 -7.49 -1.99 8.03
C ILE A 84 -6.96 -0.64 8.53
N PHE A 85 -5.73 -0.56 9.03
CA PHE A 85 -5.21 0.70 9.56
C PHE A 85 -4.90 1.72 8.47
N LYS A 86 -4.39 1.33 7.30
CA LYS A 86 -4.30 2.22 6.13
C LYS A 86 -5.66 2.81 5.78
N PHE A 87 -6.70 1.96 5.68
CA PHE A 87 -8.07 2.40 5.42
C PHE A 87 -8.59 3.34 6.52
N VAL A 88 -8.45 2.99 7.79
CA VAL A 88 -8.96 3.79 8.91
C VAL A 88 -8.36 5.20 8.91
N PHE A 89 -7.05 5.32 8.74
CA PHE A 89 -6.40 6.64 8.70
C PHE A 89 -6.91 7.48 7.53
N VAL A 90 -6.92 6.94 6.32
CA VAL A 90 -7.38 7.70 5.16
C VAL A 90 -8.88 7.98 5.21
N TYR A 91 -9.68 7.09 5.80
CA TYR A 91 -11.11 7.32 6.01
C TYR A 91 -11.37 8.58 6.83
N PHE A 92 -10.65 8.76 7.94
CA PHE A 92 -10.82 9.94 8.79
C PHE A 92 -10.20 11.20 8.18
N ILE A 93 -9.18 11.07 7.34
CA ILE A 93 -8.48 12.21 6.72
C ILE A 93 -9.24 12.70 5.47
N ALA A 94 -9.58 11.82 4.54
CA ALA A 94 -10.08 12.18 3.23
C ALA A 94 -11.47 11.59 2.92
N LEU A 95 -11.66 10.27 3.00
CA LEU A 95 -12.82 9.58 2.42
C LEU A 95 -14.18 9.99 3.01
N ARG A 96 -14.24 10.50 4.22
CA ARG A 96 -15.47 11.02 4.84
C ARG A 96 -15.70 12.52 4.58
N ASN A 97 -14.76 13.19 3.96
CA ASN A 97 -14.81 14.61 3.68
C ASN A 97 -15.50 14.89 2.34
N LYS A 98 -15.97 16.14 2.16
CA LYS A 98 -16.61 16.59 0.92
C LYS A 98 -15.64 16.68 -0.26
N VAL A 99 -14.35 16.56 -0.01
CA VAL A 99 -13.32 16.53 -1.07
C VAL A 99 -13.36 15.24 -1.87
N THR A 100 -13.88 14.16 -1.30
CA THR A 100 -14.15 12.91 -2.00
C THR A 100 -15.52 13.03 -2.64
N ASP A 101 -15.57 13.55 -3.87
CA ASP A 101 -16.80 13.86 -4.60
C ASP A 101 -16.96 13.08 -5.91
N GLU A 102 -15.90 12.33 -6.32
CA GLU A 102 -15.90 11.44 -7.46
C GLU A 102 -15.59 9.98 -7.08
N PRO A 103 -16.06 9.00 -7.88
CA PRO A 103 -15.79 7.57 -7.60
C PRO A 103 -14.29 7.21 -7.59
N VAL A 104 -13.46 7.95 -8.33
CA VAL A 104 -12.02 7.70 -8.47
C VAL A 104 -11.22 8.17 -7.25
N ASP A 105 -11.74 9.15 -6.51
CA ASP A 105 -11.07 9.72 -5.33
C ASP A 105 -10.83 8.67 -4.24
N ASP A 106 -11.81 7.75 -4.05
CA ASP A 106 -11.67 6.64 -3.14
C ASP A 106 -10.41 5.80 -3.46
N ILE A 107 -10.11 5.60 -4.76
CA ILE A 107 -8.94 4.83 -5.20
C ILE A 107 -7.67 5.64 -4.98
N VAL A 108 -7.66 6.91 -5.40
CA VAL A 108 -6.50 7.80 -5.31
C VAL A 108 -6.05 7.96 -3.87
N TYR A 109 -6.95 8.31 -2.96
CA TYR A 109 -6.60 8.47 -1.54
C TYR A 109 -6.10 7.20 -0.87
N LEU A 110 -6.68 6.04 -1.22
CA LEU A 110 -6.23 4.75 -0.69
C LEU A 110 -4.85 4.36 -1.22
N ILE A 111 -4.55 4.61 -2.50
CA ILE A 111 -3.21 4.44 -3.07
C ILE A 111 -2.20 5.35 -2.37
N ILE A 112 -2.54 6.63 -2.17
CA ILE A 112 -1.65 7.59 -1.49
C ILE A 112 -1.36 7.16 -0.04
N SER A 113 -2.37 6.68 0.68
CA SER A 113 -2.17 6.13 2.03
C SER A 113 -1.25 4.89 2.01
N ALA A 114 -1.45 3.99 1.05
CA ALA A 114 -0.59 2.81 0.86
C ALA A 114 0.86 3.20 0.57
N LEU A 115 1.08 4.23 -0.26
CA LEU A 115 2.40 4.75 -0.57
C LEU A 115 3.09 5.39 0.63
N GLY A 116 2.33 6.06 1.50
CA GLY A 116 2.83 6.54 2.78
C GLY A 116 3.24 5.38 3.70
N PHE A 117 2.39 4.38 3.83
CA PHE A 117 2.67 3.17 4.61
C PHE A 117 3.96 2.49 4.15
N VAL A 118 4.07 2.18 2.86
CA VAL A 118 5.22 1.47 2.29
C VAL A 118 6.51 2.29 2.36
N THR A 119 6.43 3.62 2.32
CA THR A 119 7.60 4.49 2.55
C THR A 119 8.24 4.20 3.89
N PHE A 120 7.43 4.19 4.95
CA PHE A 120 7.94 3.96 6.30
C PHE A 120 8.39 2.51 6.50
N GLU A 121 7.64 1.57 5.98
CA GLU A 121 7.98 0.14 6.00
C GLU A 121 9.30 -0.13 5.26
N ASN A 122 9.48 0.38 4.03
CA ASN A 122 10.73 0.27 3.28
C ASN A 122 11.91 0.88 4.03
N THR A 123 11.69 2.02 4.68
CA THR A 123 12.70 2.66 5.55
C THR A 123 13.18 1.68 6.61
N LEU A 124 12.27 1.04 7.34
CA LEU A 124 12.61 0.10 8.41
C LEU A 124 13.39 -1.11 7.89
N PHE A 125 13.00 -1.66 6.73
CA PHE A 125 13.69 -2.80 6.12
C PHE A 125 15.10 -2.46 5.62
N LEU A 126 15.37 -1.21 5.27
CA LEU A 126 16.67 -0.78 4.75
C LEU A 126 17.65 -0.37 5.86
N ILE A 127 17.19 -0.09 7.09
CA ILE A 127 18.07 0.34 8.18
C ILE A 127 19.17 -0.67 8.47
N GLU A 128 18.83 -1.93 8.62
CA GLU A 128 19.78 -2.97 9.05
C GLU A 128 20.87 -3.25 8.00
N PRO A 129 20.54 -3.48 6.70
CA PRO A 129 21.57 -3.60 5.65
C PRO A 129 22.49 -2.37 5.57
N ILE A 130 21.94 -1.16 5.67
CA ILE A 130 22.73 0.08 5.62
C ILE A 130 23.67 0.18 6.83
N LYS A 131 23.16 -0.09 8.03
CA LYS A 131 23.94 -0.07 9.27
C LYS A 131 25.12 -1.05 9.24
N ASN A 132 24.91 -2.21 8.66
CA ASN A 132 25.92 -3.24 8.52
C ASN A 132 26.89 -3.00 7.35
N GLY A 133 26.69 -1.92 6.57
CA GLY A 133 27.52 -1.61 5.39
C GLY A 133 27.32 -2.58 4.21
N ASP A 134 26.21 -3.33 4.23
CA ASP A 134 25.86 -4.26 3.14
C ASP A 134 25.22 -3.49 1.97
N ILE A 135 26.08 -2.96 1.10
CA ILE A 135 25.67 -2.19 -0.08
C ILE A 135 24.88 -3.06 -1.05
N ILE A 136 25.32 -4.29 -1.26
CA ILE A 136 24.66 -5.23 -2.21
C ILE A 136 23.28 -5.60 -1.68
N GLY A 137 23.17 -5.99 -0.43
CA GLY A 137 21.88 -6.28 0.21
C GLY A 137 20.94 -5.08 0.23
N THR A 138 21.47 -3.87 0.45
CA THR A 138 20.68 -2.62 0.39
C THR A 138 20.09 -2.39 -1.01
N ILE A 139 20.90 -2.56 -2.07
CA ILE A 139 20.45 -2.39 -3.46
C ILE A 139 19.43 -3.47 -3.84
N ILE A 140 19.70 -4.74 -3.53
CA ILE A 140 18.81 -5.85 -3.87
C ILE A 140 17.47 -5.70 -3.14
N ASN A 141 17.50 -5.48 -1.83
CA ASN A 141 16.29 -5.28 -1.02
C ASN A 141 15.49 -4.06 -1.49
N GLY A 142 16.17 -2.94 -1.76
CA GLY A 142 15.52 -1.73 -2.28
C GLY A 142 14.81 -1.96 -3.61
N ASN A 143 15.45 -2.64 -4.57
CA ASN A 143 14.83 -2.95 -5.87
C ASN A 143 13.66 -3.94 -5.73
N MET A 144 13.81 -4.99 -4.92
CA MET A 144 12.74 -5.95 -4.67
C MET A 144 11.52 -5.28 -4.04
N ARG A 145 11.75 -4.38 -3.10
CA ARG A 145 10.67 -3.63 -2.44
C ARG A 145 10.04 -2.58 -3.34
N PHE A 146 10.82 -1.94 -4.22
CA PHE A 146 10.30 -1.02 -5.23
C PHE A 146 9.30 -1.68 -6.17
N LEU A 147 9.69 -2.83 -6.75
CA LEU A 147 8.89 -3.54 -7.75
C LEU A 147 7.88 -4.53 -7.16
N GLY A 148 8.10 -5.00 -5.94
CA GLY A 148 7.24 -5.99 -5.29
C GLY A 148 6.35 -5.39 -4.21
N ALA A 149 6.95 -5.01 -3.08
CA ALA A 149 6.17 -4.54 -1.92
C ALA A 149 5.37 -3.27 -2.23
N SER A 150 5.96 -2.27 -2.89
CA SER A 150 5.24 -1.03 -3.21
C SER A 150 4.03 -1.28 -4.12
N LEU A 151 4.17 -2.11 -5.15
CA LEU A 151 3.06 -2.46 -6.03
C LEU A 151 2.00 -3.32 -5.33
N LEU A 152 2.41 -4.22 -4.44
CA LEU A 152 1.48 -4.98 -3.62
C LEU A 152 0.58 -4.08 -2.78
N HIS A 153 1.17 -3.15 -2.03
CA HIS A 153 0.40 -2.23 -1.18
C HIS A 153 -0.52 -1.33 -2.01
N ILE A 154 -0.07 -0.87 -3.19
CA ILE A 154 -0.91 -0.14 -4.13
C ILE A 154 -2.11 -1.00 -4.55
N MET A 155 -1.88 -2.23 -5.03
CA MET A 155 -2.94 -3.12 -5.52
C MET A 155 -3.94 -3.46 -4.43
N SER A 156 -3.46 -3.79 -3.22
CA SER A 156 -4.32 -4.16 -2.10
C SER A 156 -5.22 -3.00 -1.69
N SER A 157 -4.65 -1.83 -1.42
CA SER A 157 -5.44 -0.67 -1.00
C SER A 157 -6.32 -0.12 -2.13
N ALA A 158 -5.84 -0.12 -3.38
CA ALA A 158 -6.66 0.27 -4.53
C ALA A 158 -7.86 -0.67 -4.75
N THR A 159 -7.74 -1.96 -4.39
CA THR A 159 -8.87 -2.90 -4.45
C THR A 159 -10.02 -2.45 -3.53
N ILE A 160 -9.72 -1.93 -2.34
CA ILE A 160 -10.73 -1.31 -1.47
C ILE A 160 -11.37 -0.11 -2.17
N GLY A 161 -10.54 0.79 -2.73
CA GLY A 161 -11.00 1.98 -3.43
C GLY A 161 -11.87 1.67 -4.66
N ILE A 162 -11.50 0.67 -5.45
CA ILE A 162 -12.30 0.21 -6.59
C ILE A 162 -13.67 -0.26 -6.12
N CYS A 163 -13.73 -1.09 -5.08
CA CYS A 163 -15.00 -1.56 -4.54
C CYS A 163 -15.86 -0.38 -4.05
N MET A 164 -15.26 0.59 -3.36
CA MET A 164 -15.97 1.80 -2.92
C MET A 164 -16.45 2.64 -4.10
N GLY A 165 -15.60 2.91 -5.08
CA GLY A 165 -15.91 3.67 -6.29
C GLY A 165 -17.03 3.03 -7.11
N LEU A 166 -17.04 1.69 -7.26
CA LEU A 166 -18.13 0.95 -7.92
C LEU A 166 -19.49 1.09 -7.20
N ALA A 167 -19.47 1.45 -5.92
CA ALA A 167 -20.66 1.68 -5.13
C ALA A 167 -20.92 3.16 -4.81
N PHE A 168 -20.16 4.10 -5.39
CA PHE A 168 -20.15 5.50 -5.01
C PHE A 168 -21.55 6.15 -5.04
N TYR A 169 -22.34 5.90 -6.06
CA TYR A 169 -23.73 6.41 -6.20
C TYR A 169 -24.79 5.43 -5.70
N LYS A 170 -24.42 4.31 -5.06
CA LYS A 170 -25.37 3.31 -4.55
C LYS A 170 -25.91 3.66 -3.16
N SER A 171 -26.92 2.93 -2.70
CA SER A 171 -27.48 3.07 -1.36
C SER A 171 -26.44 2.79 -0.27
N ARG A 172 -26.66 3.33 0.94
CA ARG A 172 -25.76 3.15 2.09
C ARG A 172 -25.50 1.68 2.42
N SER A 173 -26.50 0.79 2.26
CA SER A 173 -26.31 -0.64 2.47
C SER A 173 -25.33 -1.21 1.46
N ARG A 174 -25.50 -0.91 0.18
CA ARG A 174 -24.60 -1.36 -0.89
C ARG A 174 -23.20 -0.83 -0.74
N LYS A 175 -23.03 0.44 -0.32
CA LYS A 175 -21.70 0.99 -0.02
C LYS A 175 -20.98 0.19 1.06
N ARG A 176 -21.67 -0.24 2.13
CA ARG A 176 -21.10 -1.08 3.18
C ARG A 176 -20.73 -2.47 2.68
N GLU A 177 -21.60 -3.11 1.88
CA GLU A 177 -21.33 -4.43 1.29
C GLU A 177 -20.07 -4.38 0.42
N TYR A 178 -19.95 -3.38 -0.45
CA TYR A 178 -18.78 -3.20 -1.34
C TYR A 178 -17.51 -2.87 -0.55
N LEU A 179 -17.58 -2.03 0.47
CA LEU A 179 -16.45 -1.75 1.36
C LEU A 179 -15.97 -3.03 2.06
N THR A 180 -16.89 -3.82 2.62
CA THR A 180 -16.54 -5.09 3.28
C THR A 180 -15.89 -6.05 2.29
N LEU A 181 -16.46 -6.19 1.09
CA LEU A 181 -15.88 -7.00 0.01
C LEU A 181 -14.48 -6.50 -0.36
N GLY A 182 -14.31 -5.18 -0.53
CA GLY A 182 -13.02 -4.58 -0.85
C GLY A 182 -11.95 -4.88 0.19
N ILE A 183 -12.28 -4.74 1.48
CA ILE A 183 -11.34 -5.06 2.58
C ILE A 183 -10.97 -6.55 2.56
N ILE A 184 -11.94 -7.45 2.40
CA ILE A 184 -11.69 -8.89 2.35
C ILE A 184 -10.77 -9.24 1.16
N LEU A 185 -11.06 -8.72 -0.03
CA LEU A 185 -10.26 -8.96 -1.23
C LEU A 185 -8.84 -8.39 -1.09
N ALA A 186 -8.69 -7.20 -0.52
CA ALA A 186 -7.39 -6.59 -0.25
C ALA A 186 -6.54 -7.45 0.70
N ILE A 187 -7.14 -7.94 1.78
CA ILE A 187 -6.47 -8.84 2.74
C ILE A 187 -6.05 -10.14 2.06
N ILE A 188 -6.92 -10.77 1.29
CA ILE A 188 -6.61 -12.01 0.57
C ILE A 188 -5.46 -11.76 -0.42
N LEU A 189 -5.51 -10.70 -1.21
CA LEU A 189 -4.48 -10.35 -2.17
C LEU A 189 -3.14 -10.13 -1.47
N HIS A 190 -3.12 -9.34 -0.41
CA HIS A 190 -1.92 -9.01 0.35
C HIS A 190 -1.33 -10.26 1.02
N ALA A 191 -2.13 -11.02 1.76
CA ALA A 191 -1.68 -12.23 2.45
C ALA A 191 -1.16 -13.29 1.46
N SER A 192 -1.89 -13.52 0.35
CA SER A 192 -1.48 -14.47 -0.68
C SER A 192 -0.13 -14.12 -1.28
N PHE A 193 0.11 -12.84 -1.55
CA PHE A 193 1.39 -12.38 -2.08
C PHE A 193 2.54 -12.59 -1.09
N ASN A 194 2.34 -12.25 0.19
CA ASN A 194 3.33 -12.48 1.23
C ASN A 194 3.68 -13.97 1.37
N LEU A 195 2.66 -14.82 1.43
CA LEU A 195 2.84 -16.28 1.49
C LEU A 195 3.56 -16.82 0.24
N PHE A 196 3.24 -16.28 -0.94
CA PHE A 196 3.87 -16.71 -2.19
C PHE A 196 5.36 -16.32 -2.24
N ILE A 197 5.73 -15.12 -1.75
CA ILE A 197 7.13 -14.70 -1.65
C ILE A 197 7.92 -15.61 -0.71
N ILE A 198 7.36 -15.94 0.44
CA ILE A 198 8.07 -16.70 1.48
C ILE A 198 8.24 -18.16 1.08
N ASN A 199 7.19 -18.78 0.53
CA ASN A 199 7.19 -20.19 0.15
C ASN A 199 7.80 -20.46 -1.24
N ARG A 200 8.43 -19.44 -1.86
CA ARG A 200 8.98 -19.60 -3.21
C ARG A 200 10.21 -20.53 -3.23
N ALA A 201 10.25 -21.40 -4.26
CA ALA A 201 11.48 -22.07 -4.62
C ALA A 201 12.51 -21.07 -5.21
N PRO A 202 13.83 -21.27 -4.99
CA PRO A 202 14.86 -20.47 -5.62
C PRO A 202 14.67 -20.47 -7.16
N GLY A 203 14.59 -19.27 -7.77
CA GLY A 203 14.43 -19.11 -9.23
C GLY A 203 13.05 -18.62 -9.70
N ASN A 204 12.00 -18.64 -8.88
CA ASN A 204 10.64 -18.24 -9.28
C ASN A 204 10.34 -16.73 -9.16
N ILE A 205 11.37 -15.89 -9.10
CA ILE A 205 11.19 -14.43 -8.95
C ILE A 205 10.40 -13.82 -10.13
N PHE A 206 10.62 -14.31 -11.35
CA PHE A 206 9.89 -13.85 -12.53
C PHE A 206 8.39 -14.14 -12.48
N SER A 207 7.99 -15.26 -11.86
CA SER A 207 6.56 -15.58 -11.67
C SER A 207 5.89 -14.61 -10.74
N ILE A 208 6.57 -14.19 -9.66
CA ILE A 208 6.07 -13.19 -8.71
C ILE A 208 5.86 -11.85 -9.42
N PHE A 209 6.89 -11.40 -10.15
CA PHE A 209 6.77 -10.15 -10.92
C PHE A 209 5.68 -10.25 -11.98
N GLY A 210 5.55 -11.38 -12.68
CA GLY A 210 4.47 -11.61 -13.63
C GLY A 210 3.08 -11.46 -12.99
N MET A 211 2.86 -12.05 -11.81
CA MET A 211 1.59 -11.89 -11.07
C MET A 211 1.32 -10.44 -10.67
N VAL A 212 2.34 -9.73 -10.18
CA VAL A 212 2.20 -8.30 -9.81
C VAL A 212 1.82 -7.48 -11.03
N TRP A 213 2.49 -7.69 -12.17
CA TRP A 213 2.19 -6.93 -13.40
C TRP A 213 0.80 -7.24 -13.95
N VAL A 214 0.36 -8.49 -13.90
CA VAL A 214 -1.02 -8.85 -14.26
C VAL A 214 -2.01 -8.15 -13.33
N GLY A 215 -1.72 -8.11 -12.02
CA GLY A 215 -2.52 -7.38 -11.04
C GLY A 215 -2.59 -5.88 -11.33
N ILE A 216 -1.47 -5.25 -11.68
CA ILE A 216 -1.41 -3.82 -12.05
C ILE A 216 -2.22 -3.54 -13.34
N ILE A 217 -2.12 -4.39 -14.34
CA ILE A 217 -2.91 -4.24 -15.57
C ILE A 217 -4.42 -4.34 -15.24
N ALA A 218 -4.80 -5.33 -14.43
CA ALA A 218 -6.19 -5.46 -13.99
C ALA A 218 -6.64 -4.23 -13.18
N LEU A 219 -5.78 -3.70 -12.31
CA LEU A 219 -6.04 -2.49 -11.54
C LEU A 219 -6.28 -1.28 -12.46
N LEU A 220 -5.43 -1.07 -13.46
CA LEU A 220 -5.58 0.04 -14.42
C LEU A 220 -6.90 -0.08 -15.21
N LEU A 221 -7.25 -1.27 -15.66
CA LEU A 221 -8.53 -1.50 -16.36
C LEU A 221 -9.74 -1.20 -15.45
N LEU A 222 -9.67 -1.60 -14.18
CA LEU A 222 -10.73 -1.32 -13.21
C LEU A 222 -10.77 0.16 -12.83
N PHE A 223 -9.63 0.83 -12.75
CA PHE A 223 -9.53 2.26 -12.51
C PHE A 223 -10.24 3.03 -13.63
N GLU A 224 -9.94 2.72 -14.91
CA GLU A 224 -10.63 3.32 -16.05
C GLU A 224 -12.14 3.04 -16.05
N LYS A 225 -12.54 1.84 -15.63
CA LYS A 225 -13.96 1.51 -15.47
C LYS A 225 -14.61 2.40 -14.39
N VAL A 226 -13.95 2.63 -13.25
CA VAL A 226 -14.47 3.49 -12.19
C VAL A 226 -14.54 4.94 -12.64
N LYS A 227 -13.54 5.46 -13.37
CA LYS A 227 -13.57 6.80 -13.99
C LYS A 227 -14.79 7.01 -14.92
N SER A 228 -15.27 5.95 -15.55
CA SER A 228 -16.44 6.01 -16.44
C SER A 228 -17.79 6.04 -15.71
N ILE A 229 -17.82 5.83 -14.39
CA ILE A 229 -19.05 5.80 -13.61
C ILE A 229 -19.60 7.21 -13.43
N ARG A 230 -20.81 7.44 -13.90
CA ARG A 230 -21.50 8.71 -13.78
C ARG A 230 -22.77 8.56 -12.94
N ASN A 231 -23.17 9.64 -12.29
CA ASN A 231 -24.46 9.71 -11.62
C ASN A 231 -25.56 9.68 -12.67
N LEU A 232 -26.26 8.55 -12.82
CA LEU A 232 -27.41 8.40 -13.73
C LEU A 232 -28.72 8.93 -13.12
N GLN A 233 -28.67 9.59 -11.95
CA GLN A 233 -29.83 10.28 -11.37
C GLN A 233 -29.88 11.69 -11.93
N ILE A 234 -30.41 11.84 -13.15
CA ILE A 234 -30.99 13.08 -13.68
C ILE A 234 -32.49 12.99 -13.49
#